data_9343566b79a54689de71c881abffd045
#
_entry.id   9343566b79a54689de71c881abffd045
#
_cell.length_a   1.000
_cell.length_b   1.000
_cell.length_c   1.000
_cell.angle_alpha   90.00
_cell.angle_beta   90.00
_cell.angle_gamma   90.00
#
_symmetry.space_group_name_H-M   'P 1'
#
loop_
_entity.id
_entity.type
_entity.pdbx_description
1 polymer ?
#
loop_
_entity_poly.entity_id
_entity_poly.type
_entity_poly.pdbx_seq_one_letter_code
_entity_poly.pdbx_strand_id
1 'polypeptide(L)'
;MPPRGFWGWPGFWATAFAALALAMPSVAAPSPGCRPPDERLTLEALAAEQAPVAPPPPPASAGSLGDYRHRLSPSPYGWVRLPSWCVWVEPVADGDEASHRRDRLWLAAVQAALGHWVRSGVVVQRADDPQAAQVRVWRRRPPLRHGPDGRLRASHGRAQLRLVAARTQGRQWIEPQVEVWIAQGQGSQGLQATALHELGHAFGLWGHSDDPGDAMAAVPGAQPVLEPSERDRATLRWLQAQPSRIGEPLEERPAPAPGR
;
A
#
# COMPACT_ATOMS: atom_id res chain seq x y z
N MET A 1 78.45 52.89 -22.45
CA MET A 1 78.29 51.63 -23.26
C MET A 1 77.12 50.90 -22.72
N PRO A 2 76.03 50.63 -23.48
CA PRO A 2 74.87 49.88 -23.06
C PRO A 2 75.04 48.38 -23.31
N PRO A 3 74.20 47.55 -22.72
CA PRO A 3 73.38 46.69 -23.59
C PRO A 3 71.98 46.51 -23.16
N ARG A 4 71.05 46.51 -24.11
CA ARG A 4 70.09 45.51 -24.60
C ARG A 4 69.24 44.80 -23.49
N GLY A 5 67.98 45.02 -23.28
CA GLY A 5 66.86 44.80 -24.17
C GLY A 5 66.41 43.34 -24.13
N PHE A 6 65.39 42.97 -23.26
CA PHE A 6 64.68 41.73 -23.44
C PHE A 6 63.19 42.01 -23.28
N TRP A 7 62.48 41.72 -24.33
CA TRP A 7 61.01 41.75 -24.42
C TRP A 7 60.43 40.51 -23.73
N GLY A 8 59.59 40.71 -22.71
CA GLY A 8 58.79 39.65 -22.10
C GLY A 8 57.34 39.82 -22.52
N TRP A 9 56.78 38.82 -23.14
CA TRP A 9 55.38 38.73 -23.54
C TRP A 9 54.47 38.52 -22.32
N PRO A 10 53.31 39.15 -22.28
CA PRO A 10 52.32 38.85 -21.22
C PRO A 10 51.58 37.56 -21.58
N GLY A 11 51.70 36.53 -20.74
CA GLY A 11 50.92 35.32 -20.83
C GLY A 11 49.45 35.58 -20.48
N PHE A 12 48.59 35.31 -21.45
CA PHE A 12 47.11 35.23 -21.21
C PHE A 12 46.81 34.00 -20.37
N TRP A 13 46.42 34.20 -19.12
CA TRP A 13 45.79 33.16 -18.31
C TRP A 13 44.32 33.11 -18.67
N ALA A 14 43.94 32.10 -19.46
CA ALA A 14 42.53 31.76 -19.68
C ALA A 14 42.03 31.03 -18.45
N THR A 15 41.30 31.72 -17.60
CA THR A 15 40.53 31.09 -16.50
C THR A 15 39.30 30.42 -17.10
N ALA A 16 39.34 29.09 -17.19
CA ALA A 16 38.17 28.28 -17.50
C ALA A 16 37.22 28.29 -16.31
N PHE A 17 36.12 29.02 -16.41
CA PHE A 17 34.99 28.90 -15.49
C PHE A 17 34.25 27.61 -15.79
N ALA A 18 34.49 26.57 -14.97
CA ALA A 18 33.66 25.39 -14.93
C ALA A 18 32.30 25.77 -14.30
N ALA A 19 31.26 25.88 -15.12
CA ALA A 19 29.90 26.05 -14.67
C ALA A 19 29.46 24.76 -13.98
N LEU A 20 29.44 24.74 -12.64
CA LEU A 20 28.86 23.69 -11.84
C LEU A 20 27.34 23.80 -11.95
N ALA A 21 26.74 23.02 -12.83
CA ALA A 21 25.30 22.90 -12.91
C ALA A 21 24.80 22.21 -11.63
N LEU A 22 24.32 23.01 -10.67
CA LEU A 22 23.57 22.51 -9.50
C LEU A 22 22.28 21.90 -10.04
N ALA A 23 22.21 20.56 -10.06
CA ALA A 23 20.96 19.84 -10.28
C ALA A 23 20.00 20.22 -9.15
N MET A 24 19.02 21.08 -9.47
CA MET A 24 17.93 21.36 -8.55
C MET A 24 17.15 20.05 -8.31
N PRO A 25 16.85 19.71 -7.04
CA PRO A 25 15.97 18.57 -6.78
C PRO A 25 14.65 18.83 -7.48
N SER A 26 14.24 17.92 -8.35
CA SER A 26 12.93 17.94 -8.98
C SER A 26 11.89 17.93 -7.88
N VAL A 27 11.20 19.05 -7.69
CA VAL A 27 10.02 19.11 -6.81
C VAL A 27 9.01 18.17 -7.42
N ALA A 28 8.80 17.02 -6.77
CA ALA A 28 7.77 16.08 -7.16
C ALA A 28 6.45 16.86 -7.21
N ALA A 29 5.75 16.77 -8.35
CA ALA A 29 4.43 17.37 -8.48
C ALA A 29 3.55 16.88 -7.32
N PRO A 30 2.72 17.76 -6.70
CA PRO A 30 1.82 17.34 -5.63
C PRO A 30 0.99 16.17 -6.14
N SER A 31 1.06 15.04 -5.44
CA SER A 31 0.25 13.87 -5.77
C SER A 31 -1.21 14.31 -5.86
N PRO A 32 -1.94 13.97 -6.92
CA PRO A 32 -3.37 14.29 -6.99
C PRO A 32 -4.03 13.67 -5.77
N GLY A 33 -4.70 14.48 -4.95
CA GLY A 33 -5.39 14.03 -3.75
C GLY A 33 -6.37 12.89 -4.08
N CYS A 34 -6.75 12.11 -3.08
CA CYS A 34 -7.70 11.02 -3.24
C CYS A 34 -9.00 11.50 -3.88
N ARG A 35 -9.32 10.94 -5.04
CA ARG A 35 -10.55 11.24 -5.79
C ARG A 35 -11.21 9.93 -6.21
N PRO A 36 -12.54 9.84 -6.17
CA PRO A 36 -13.22 8.67 -6.71
C PRO A 36 -12.99 8.61 -8.22
N PRO A 37 -12.83 7.41 -8.80
CA PRO A 37 -12.90 7.26 -10.25
C PRO A 37 -14.33 7.56 -10.75
N ASP A 38 -14.45 7.91 -12.03
CA ASP A 38 -15.76 8.18 -12.63
C ASP A 38 -16.65 6.94 -12.62
N GLU A 39 -16.05 5.77 -12.76
CA GLU A 39 -16.74 4.48 -12.79
C GLU A 39 -15.89 3.35 -12.23
N ARG A 40 -16.57 2.37 -11.61
CA ARG A 40 -16.01 1.06 -11.22
C ARG A 40 -16.83 -0.06 -11.79
N LEU A 41 -16.18 -0.95 -12.53
CA LEU A 41 -16.76 -2.10 -13.18
C LEU A 41 -16.24 -3.39 -12.55
N THR A 42 -16.98 -4.49 -12.68
CA THR A 42 -16.46 -5.80 -12.30
C THR A 42 -15.36 -6.23 -13.27
N LEU A 43 -14.37 -6.98 -12.77
CA LEU A 43 -13.30 -7.49 -13.63
C LEU A 43 -13.77 -8.50 -14.67
N GLU A 44 -14.93 -9.14 -14.47
CA GLU A 44 -15.54 -10.05 -15.44
C GLU A 44 -15.83 -9.34 -16.77
N ALA A 45 -16.19 -8.05 -16.71
CA ALA A 45 -16.37 -7.23 -17.91
C ALA A 45 -15.05 -6.97 -18.65
N LEU A 46 -13.89 -7.09 -17.95
CA LEU A 46 -12.56 -6.94 -18.55
C LEU A 46 -11.93 -8.28 -18.95
N ALA A 47 -12.27 -9.37 -18.28
CA ALA A 47 -11.68 -10.69 -18.51
C ALA A 47 -11.91 -11.22 -19.94
N ALA A 48 -12.93 -10.71 -20.64
CA ALA A 48 -13.15 -11.00 -22.04
C ALA A 48 -12.05 -10.43 -22.96
N GLU A 49 -11.28 -9.44 -22.51
CA GLU A 49 -10.28 -8.75 -23.34
C GLU A 49 -8.81 -8.98 -22.94
N GLN A 50 -8.53 -9.37 -21.71
CA GLN A 50 -7.14 -9.50 -21.25
C GLN A 50 -6.94 -10.73 -20.35
N ALA A 51 -6.19 -11.71 -20.83
CA ALA A 51 -5.80 -12.84 -19.99
C ALA A 51 -4.99 -12.38 -18.75
N PRO A 52 -5.36 -12.80 -17.54
CA PRO A 52 -4.58 -12.50 -16.35
C PRO A 52 -3.21 -13.16 -16.44
N VAL A 53 -2.15 -12.38 -16.20
CA VAL A 53 -0.79 -12.90 -16.05
C VAL A 53 -0.45 -12.85 -14.56
N ALA A 54 -0.68 -13.96 -13.86
CA ALA A 54 -0.23 -14.06 -12.48
C ALA A 54 1.31 -14.01 -12.43
N PRO A 55 1.91 -13.20 -11.56
CA PRO A 55 3.34 -13.28 -11.32
C PRO A 55 3.68 -14.65 -10.74
N PRO A 56 4.90 -15.16 -10.94
CA PRO A 56 5.32 -16.40 -10.32
C PRO A 56 5.21 -16.28 -8.80
N PRO A 57 4.82 -17.37 -8.12
CA PRO A 57 4.83 -17.40 -6.66
C PRO A 57 6.25 -17.12 -6.14
N PRO A 58 6.38 -16.56 -4.93
CA PRO A 58 7.70 -16.37 -4.33
C PRO A 58 8.41 -17.71 -4.16
N PRO A 59 9.74 -17.75 -4.26
CA PRO A 59 10.49 -19.00 -4.14
C PRO A 59 10.27 -19.64 -2.77
N ALA A 60 9.97 -20.94 -2.76
CA ALA A 60 9.67 -21.71 -1.55
C ALA A 60 10.81 -21.75 -0.51
N SER A 61 12.04 -21.48 -0.93
CA SER A 61 13.25 -21.61 -0.11
C SER A 61 13.63 -20.37 0.70
N ALA A 62 12.81 -19.33 0.72
CA ALA A 62 13.15 -18.07 1.37
C ALA A 62 13.09 -18.09 2.91
N GLY A 63 12.72 -19.21 3.52
CA GLY A 63 12.52 -19.35 4.96
C GLY A 63 13.76 -19.14 5.86
N SER A 64 14.95 -18.91 5.32
CA SER A 64 16.15 -18.59 6.10
C SER A 64 16.52 -17.10 6.10
N LEU A 65 15.78 -16.25 5.44
CA LEU A 65 16.22 -14.90 5.08
C LEU A 65 15.57 -13.77 5.89
N GLY A 66 15.01 -14.05 7.06
CA GLY A 66 14.46 -13.00 7.90
C GLY A 66 13.20 -12.35 7.35
N ASP A 67 12.46 -13.04 6.47
CA ASP A 67 11.13 -12.63 5.97
C ASP A 67 10.22 -13.85 5.72
N TYR A 68 8.94 -13.60 5.39
CA TYR A 68 7.95 -14.65 5.11
C TYR A 68 7.30 -14.48 3.72
N ARG A 69 8.03 -13.92 2.73
CA ARG A 69 7.55 -13.72 1.35
C ARG A 69 6.94 -14.98 0.72
N HIS A 70 7.45 -16.15 1.06
CA HIS A 70 6.96 -17.46 0.58
C HIS A 70 5.54 -17.80 1.06
N ARG A 71 5.04 -17.09 2.06
CA ARG A 71 3.67 -17.21 2.58
C ARG A 71 2.68 -16.29 1.89
N LEU A 72 3.15 -15.34 1.08
CA LEU A 72 2.29 -14.40 0.38
C LEU A 72 1.72 -15.04 -0.89
N SER A 73 0.51 -14.62 -1.24
CA SER A 73 -0.16 -15.05 -2.47
C SER A 73 -0.39 -13.84 -3.39
N PRO A 74 0.06 -13.90 -4.65
CA PRO A 74 -0.27 -12.89 -5.64
C PRO A 74 -1.73 -13.02 -6.10
N SER A 75 -2.28 -11.95 -6.62
CA SER A 75 -3.53 -11.98 -7.38
C SER A 75 -3.29 -12.44 -8.82
N PRO A 76 -4.35 -12.74 -9.60
CA PRO A 76 -4.22 -13.01 -11.03
C PRO A 76 -3.60 -11.86 -11.85
N TYR A 77 -3.59 -10.65 -11.30
CA TYR A 77 -3.05 -9.45 -11.95
C TYR A 77 -1.73 -8.97 -11.37
N GLY A 78 -1.13 -9.76 -10.51
CA GLY A 78 0.13 -9.43 -9.86
C GLY A 78 0.02 -9.23 -8.35
N TRP A 79 1.09 -8.73 -7.78
CA TRP A 79 1.17 -8.42 -6.36
C TRP A 79 0.32 -7.19 -6.04
N VAL A 80 -0.49 -7.29 -4.97
CA VAL A 80 -1.36 -6.19 -4.55
C VAL A 80 -0.51 -5.10 -3.90
N ARG A 81 -0.09 -4.14 -4.70
CA ARG A 81 0.69 -2.99 -4.27
C ARG A 81 0.32 -1.75 -5.06
N LEU A 82 0.42 -0.59 -4.42
CA LEU A 82 0.28 0.72 -5.05
C LEU A 82 1.43 1.62 -4.62
N PRO A 83 1.86 2.57 -5.46
CA PRO A 83 2.84 3.59 -5.07
C PRO A 83 2.36 4.46 -3.91
N SER A 84 1.05 4.67 -3.80
CA SER A 84 0.38 5.42 -2.74
C SER A 84 -1.03 4.88 -2.56
N TRP A 85 -1.49 4.81 -1.33
CA TRP A 85 -2.81 4.31 -0.95
C TRP A 85 -3.69 5.45 -0.44
N CYS A 86 -4.88 5.58 -1.00
CA CYS A 86 -5.93 6.41 -0.42
C CYS A 86 -6.67 5.62 0.66
N VAL A 87 -6.60 6.10 1.90
CA VAL A 87 -7.18 5.43 3.07
C VAL A 87 -8.26 6.31 3.68
N TRP A 88 -9.45 5.77 3.77
CA TRP A 88 -10.55 6.35 4.51
C TRP A 88 -10.74 5.59 5.82
N VAL A 89 -10.89 6.32 6.92
CA VAL A 89 -11.18 5.77 8.25
C VAL A 89 -12.51 6.32 8.70
N GLU A 90 -13.43 5.45 9.12
CA GLU A 90 -14.75 5.85 9.59
C GLU A 90 -14.64 6.92 10.69
N PRO A 91 -15.24 8.10 10.50
CA PRO A 91 -15.13 9.19 11.45
C PRO A 91 -15.87 8.86 12.75
N VAL A 92 -15.49 9.54 13.82
CA VAL A 92 -16.27 9.49 15.08
C VAL A 92 -17.56 10.24 14.83
N ALA A 93 -18.69 9.56 15.06
CA ALA A 93 -20.01 10.16 14.97
C ALA A 93 -20.37 10.86 16.29
N ASP A 94 -21.35 11.76 16.23
CA ASP A 94 -21.96 12.32 17.42
C ASP A 94 -22.65 11.21 18.25
N GLY A 95 -22.55 11.28 19.56
CA GLY A 95 -23.08 10.26 20.46
C GLY A 95 -22.95 10.65 21.93
N ASP A 96 -23.32 9.75 22.83
CA ASP A 96 -23.10 9.93 24.26
C ASP A 96 -21.59 9.86 24.63
N GLU A 97 -21.23 10.34 25.82
CA GLU A 97 -19.84 10.41 26.27
C GLU A 97 -19.15 9.03 26.30
N ALA A 98 -19.86 7.96 26.65
CA ALA A 98 -19.30 6.61 26.72
C ALA A 98 -19.01 6.05 25.32
N SER A 99 -19.90 6.31 24.36
CA SER A 99 -19.71 5.97 22.96
C SER A 99 -18.54 6.75 22.36
N HIS A 100 -18.48 8.05 22.59
CA HIS A 100 -17.35 8.90 22.15
C HIS A 100 -16.00 8.43 22.70
N ARG A 101 -15.95 7.96 23.97
CA ARG A 101 -14.70 7.46 24.55
C ARG A 101 -14.24 6.19 23.83
N ARG A 102 -15.13 5.25 23.57
CA ARG A 102 -14.83 4.01 22.82
C ARG A 102 -14.38 4.31 21.41
N ASP A 103 -15.05 5.24 20.76
CA ASP A 103 -14.75 5.66 19.39
C ASP A 103 -13.39 6.33 19.27
N ARG A 104 -13.05 7.20 20.22
CA ARG A 104 -11.71 7.83 20.27
C ARG A 104 -10.59 6.80 20.52
N LEU A 105 -10.82 5.82 21.40
CA LEU A 105 -9.86 4.74 21.63
C LEU A 105 -9.64 3.91 20.35
N TRP A 106 -10.73 3.58 19.66
CA TRP A 106 -10.65 2.86 18.40
C TRP A 106 -9.90 3.68 17.34
N LEU A 107 -10.25 4.94 17.17
CA LEU A 107 -9.61 5.83 16.19
C LEU A 107 -8.11 6.01 16.47
N ALA A 108 -7.75 6.20 17.76
CA ALA A 108 -6.35 6.32 18.16
C ALA A 108 -5.55 5.05 17.85
N ALA A 109 -6.12 3.87 18.09
CA ALA A 109 -5.50 2.58 17.78
C ALA A 109 -5.28 2.40 16.26
N VAL A 110 -6.28 2.73 15.43
CA VAL A 110 -6.16 2.68 13.97
C VAL A 110 -5.11 3.68 13.47
N GLN A 111 -5.10 4.89 13.98
CA GLN A 111 -4.13 5.91 13.61
C GLN A 111 -2.69 5.51 14.01
N ALA A 112 -2.51 4.91 15.19
CA ALA A 112 -1.21 4.38 15.62
C ALA A 112 -0.72 3.28 14.66
N ALA A 113 -1.58 2.32 14.31
CA ALA A 113 -1.27 1.24 13.38
C ALA A 113 -0.93 1.78 11.97
N LEU A 114 -1.70 2.74 11.44
CA LEU A 114 -1.38 3.42 10.18
C LEU A 114 -0.02 4.10 10.23
N GLY A 115 0.27 4.81 11.34
CA GLY A 115 1.56 5.46 11.54
C GLY A 115 2.74 4.48 11.52
N HIS A 116 2.57 3.26 12.04
CA HIS A 116 3.60 2.23 12.00
C HIS A 116 3.87 1.74 10.57
N TRP A 117 2.84 1.49 9.76
CA TRP A 117 2.99 1.10 8.36
C TRP A 117 3.60 2.22 7.50
N VAL A 118 3.22 3.48 7.75
CA VAL A 118 3.85 4.64 7.09
C VAL A 118 5.35 4.70 7.40
N ARG A 119 5.74 4.54 8.66
CA ARG A 119 7.17 4.46 9.05
C ARG A 119 7.89 3.25 8.44
N SER A 120 7.15 2.21 8.08
CA SER A 120 7.68 1.02 7.40
C SER A 120 7.78 1.17 5.88
N GLY A 121 7.42 2.35 5.32
CA GLY A 121 7.57 2.67 3.90
C GLY A 121 6.28 2.63 3.08
N VAL A 122 5.11 2.45 3.69
CA VAL A 122 3.82 2.60 2.98
C VAL A 122 3.51 4.08 2.80
N VAL A 123 3.24 4.51 1.58
CA VAL A 123 2.79 5.87 1.29
C VAL A 123 1.27 5.92 1.39
N VAL A 124 0.75 6.71 2.32
CA VAL A 124 -0.68 6.84 2.60
C VAL A 124 -1.13 8.28 2.39
N GLN A 125 -2.24 8.45 1.70
CA GLN A 125 -3.00 9.70 1.61
C GLN A 125 -4.36 9.50 2.29
N ARG A 126 -4.80 10.48 3.06
CA ARG A 126 -6.12 10.44 3.68
C ARG A 126 -7.19 10.77 2.63
N ALA A 127 -8.24 9.94 2.59
CA ALA A 127 -9.46 10.21 1.84
C ALA A 127 -10.56 10.69 2.80
N ASP A 128 -11.26 11.74 2.43
CA ASP A 128 -12.43 12.24 3.18
C ASP A 128 -13.72 11.54 2.73
N ASP A 129 -13.74 11.05 1.49
CA ASP A 129 -14.82 10.26 0.91
C ASP A 129 -14.42 8.79 0.83
N PRO A 130 -15.22 7.84 1.38
CA PRO A 130 -14.96 6.41 1.24
C PRO A 130 -14.93 5.94 -0.22
N GLN A 131 -15.63 6.63 -1.14
CA GLN A 131 -15.59 6.32 -2.56
C GLN A 131 -14.26 6.69 -3.23
N ALA A 132 -13.50 7.60 -2.64
CA ALA A 132 -12.17 7.98 -3.11
C ALA A 132 -11.04 7.08 -2.58
N ALA A 133 -11.36 6.13 -1.69
CA ALA A 133 -10.39 5.31 -0.99
C ALA A 133 -10.27 3.91 -1.61
N GLN A 134 -9.01 3.42 -1.73
CA GLN A 134 -8.73 2.02 -1.96
C GLN A 134 -8.87 1.19 -0.69
N VAL A 135 -8.56 1.77 0.47
CA VAL A 135 -8.68 1.12 1.77
C VAL A 135 -9.73 1.85 2.60
N ARG A 136 -10.78 1.12 3.01
CA ARG A 136 -11.86 1.64 3.86
C ARG A 136 -11.84 0.92 5.21
N VAL A 137 -11.61 1.67 6.29
CA VAL A 137 -11.51 1.13 7.64
C VAL A 137 -12.78 1.43 8.42
N TRP A 138 -13.52 0.37 8.77
CA TRP A 138 -14.83 0.41 9.41
C TRP A 138 -14.76 0.04 10.88
N ARG A 139 -15.44 0.81 11.72
CA ARG A 139 -15.58 0.59 13.16
C ARG A 139 -16.76 -0.35 13.45
N ARG A 140 -16.69 -1.57 12.94
CA ARG A 140 -17.75 -2.57 13.12
C ARG A 140 -17.19 -3.99 13.15
N ARG A 141 -17.99 -4.92 13.62
CA ARG A 141 -17.62 -6.34 13.59
C ARG A 141 -17.52 -6.83 12.14
N PRO A 142 -16.50 -7.64 11.83
CA PRO A 142 -16.43 -8.33 10.55
C PRO A 142 -17.66 -9.23 10.33
N PRO A 143 -18.07 -9.45 9.08
CA PRO A 143 -19.05 -10.47 8.75
C PRO A 143 -18.62 -11.86 9.27
N LEU A 144 -19.55 -12.65 9.77
CA LEU A 144 -19.25 -14.02 10.22
C LEU A 144 -18.75 -14.88 9.05
N ARG A 145 -17.86 -15.82 9.35
CA ARG A 145 -17.38 -16.82 8.37
C ARG A 145 -17.57 -18.22 8.90
N HIS A 146 -17.83 -19.15 7.98
CA HIS A 146 -17.74 -20.57 8.29
C HIS A 146 -16.26 -20.97 8.43
N GLY A 147 -15.92 -21.61 9.55
CA GLY A 147 -14.65 -22.27 9.74
C GLY A 147 -14.56 -23.57 8.92
N PRO A 148 -13.40 -24.23 8.90
CA PRO A 148 -13.23 -25.53 8.22
C PRO A 148 -14.19 -26.63 8.76
N ASP A 149 -14.66 -26.47 9.99
CA ASP A 149 -15.63 -27.33 10.69
C ASP A 149 -17.09 -26.95 10.41
N GLY A 150 -17.34 -26.02 9.48
CA GLY A 150 -18.67 -25.50 9.13
C GLY A 150 -19.29 -24.56 10.16
N ARG A 151 -18.66 -24.33 11.31
CA ARG A 151 -19.18 -23.43 12.35
C ARG A 151 -18.93 -21.99 12.02
N LEU A 152 -19.90 -21.12 12.33
CA LEU A 152 -19.74 -19.67 12.21
C LEU A 152 -18.72 -19.17 13.24
N ARG A 153 -17.73 -18.43 12.76
CA ARG A 153 -16.69 -17.80 13.58
C ARG A 153 -16.75 -16.30 13.48
N ALA A 154 -16.67 -15.64 14.62
CA ALA A 154 -16.45 -14.22 14.73
C ALA A 154 -14.94 -13.95 14.83
N SER A 155 -14.50 -12.83 14.29
CA SER A 155 -13.14 -12.29 14.48
C SER A 155 -13.22 -10.85 14.98
N HIS A 156 -12.14 -10.38 15.58
CA HIS A 156 -12.02 -8.99 16.00
C HIS A 156 -11.68 -8.05 14.84
N GLY A 157 -10.98 -8.56 13.84
CA GLY A 157 -10.62 -7.85 12.63
C GLY A 157 -10.78 -8.72 11.39
N ARG A 158 -10.85 -8.08 10.23
CA ARG A 158 -10.76 -8.69 8.90
C ARG A 158 -10.44 -7.66 7.85
N ALA A 159 -9.54 -8.00 6.95
CA ALA A 159 -9.38 -7.34 5.67
C ALA A 159 -9.97 -8.23 4.55
N GLN A 160 -10.60 -7.62 3.58
CA GLN A 160 -11.12 -8.29 2.38
C GLN A 160 -10.74 -7.49 1.15
N LEU A 161 -10.06 -8.14 0.23
CA LEU A 161 -9.67 -7.60 -1.07
C LEU A 161 -10.73 -7.92 -2.12
N ARG A 162 -11.04 -6.93 -2.94
CA ARG A 162 -11.70 -7.06 -4.24
C ARG A 162 -10.91 -6.26 -5.25
N LEU A 163 -10.68 -6.83 -6.41
CA LEU A 163 -10.11 -6.10 -7.54
C LEU A 163 -11.26 -5.67 -8.45
N VAL A 164 -11.20 -4.43 -8.92
CA VAL A 164 -12.19 -3.86 -9.83
C VAL A 164 -11.49 -3.14 -10.98
N ALA A 165 -12.20 -2.93 -12.08
CA ALA A 165 -11.78 -2.00 -13.10
C ALA A 165 -12.23 -0.60 -12.70
N ALA A 166 -11.31 0.34 -12.60
CA ALA A 166 -11.60 1.74 -12.40
C ALA A 166 -11.36 2.52 -13.68
N ARG A 167 -12.20 3.54 -13.93
CA ARG A 167 -12.09 4.42 -15.10
C ARG A 167 -12.19 5.87 -14.69
N THR A 168 -11.33 6.72 -15.25
CA THR A 168 -11.41 8.18 -15.13
C THR A 168 -10.89 8.82 -16.42
N GLN A 169 -11.67 9.71 -17.00
CA GLN A 169 -11.31 10.46 -18.21
C GLN A 169 -10.79 9.55 -19.36
N GLY A 170 -11.45 8.42 -19.58
CA GLY A 170 -11.08 7.46 -20.61
C GLY A 170 -9.92 6.54 -20.25
N ARG A 171 -9.17 6.78 -19.16
CA ARG A 171 -8.12 5.89 -18.68
C ARG A 171 -8.73 4.81 -17.79
N GLN A 172 -8.29 3.58 -17.97
CA GLN A 172 -8.76 2.44 -17.23
C GLN A 172 -7.58 1.72 -16.56
N TRP A 173 -7.78 1.22 -15.33
CA TRP A 173 -6.78 0.44 -14.59
C TRP A 173 -7.43 -0.56 -13.65
N ILE A 174 -6.66 -1.52 -13.15
CA ILE A 174 -7.11 -2.43 -12.09
C ILE A 174 -6.89 -1.75 -10.75
N GLU A 175 -7.96 -1.53 -10.00
CA GLU A 175 -7.93 -0.90 -8.69
C GLU A 175 -8.17 -1.95 -7.59
N PRO A 176 -7.30 -2.04 -6.56
CA PRO A 176 -7.59 -2.83 -5.38
C PRO A 176 -8.57 -2.06 -4.48
N GLN A 177 -9.61 -2.72 -4.03
CA GLN A 177 -10.55 -2.24 -3.03
C GLN A 177 -10.48 -3.12 -1.80
N VAL A 178 -10.07 -2.55 -0.68
CA VAL A 178 -9.91 -3.27 0.57
C VAL A 178 -10.87 -2.74 1.63
N GLU A 179 -11.75 -3.61 2.09
CA GLU A 179 -12.58 -3.37 3.26
C GLU A 179 -11.86 -3.91 4.49
N VAL A 180 -11.65 -3.06 5.47
CA VAL A 180 -11.05 -3.42 6.76
C VAL A 180 -12.08 -3.19 7.84
N TRP A 181 -12.50 -4.27 8.52
CA TRP A 181 -13.39 -4.20 9.67
C TRP A 181 -12.62 -4.43 10.95
N ILE A 182 -12.80 -3.56 11.94
CA ILE A 182 -12.16 -3.66 13.25
C ILE A 182 -13.26 -3.49 14.30
N ALA A 183 -13.53 -4.59 15.03
CA ALA A 183 -14.53 -4.59 16.09
C ALA A 183 -14.06 -3.76 17.29
N GLN A 184 -14.97 -2.98 17.84
CA GLN A 184 -14.79 -2.38 19.17
C GLN A 184 -14.89 -3.46 20.27
N GLY A 185 -14.60 -3.08 21.51
CA GLY A 185 -14.76 -3.97 22.67
C GLY A 185 -13.50 -4.75 23.04
N GLN A 186 -12.37 -4.43 22.41
CA GLN A 186 -11.04 -4.86 22.82
C GLN A 186 -10.38 -3.77 23.69
N GLY A 187 -9.39 -4.14 24.49
CA GLY A 187 -8.50 -3.16 25.12
C GLY A 187 -7.68 -2.41 24.06
N SER A 188 -7.11 -1.26 24.42
CA SER A 188 -6.38 -0.39 23.48
C SER A 188 -5.27 -1.09 22.71
N GLN A 189 -4.48 -1.92 23.39
CA GLN A 189 -3.41 -2.71 22.75
C GLN A 189 -3.98 -3.77 21.80
N GLY A 190 -5.06 -4.46 22.17
CA GLY A 190 -5.73 -5.42 21.30
C GLY A 190 -6.31 -4.77 20.05
N LEU A 191 -6.91 -3.58 20.18
CA LEU A 191 -7.39 -2.77 19.05
C LEU A 191 -6.24 -2.40 18.11
N GLN A 192 -5.11 -1.92 18.66
CA GLN A 192 -3.95 -1.54 17.87
C GLN A 192 -3.33 -2.74 17.15
N ALA A 193 -3.17 -3.88 17.84
CA ALA A 193 -2.64 -5.10 17.24
C ALA A 193 -3.55 -5.61 16.12
N THR A 194 -4.88 -5.63 16.35
CA THR A 194 -5.86 -5.99 15.32
C THR A 194 -5.78 -5.03 14.12
N ALA A 195 -5.75 -3.73 14.37
CA ALA A 195 -5.64 -2.73 13.31
C ALA A 195 -4.33 -2.88 12.53
N LEU A 196 -3.22 -3.14 13.22
CA LEU A 196 -1.91 -3.34 12.61
C LEU A 196 -1.92 -4.55 11.66
N HIS A 197 -2.47 -5.68 12.11
CA HIS A 197 -2.60 -6.90 11.32
C HIS A 197 -3.45 -6.68 10.06
N GLU A 198 -4.67 -6.16 10.23
CA GLU A 198 -5.60 -6.00 9.11
C GLU A 198 -5.12 -4.94 8.09
N LEU A 199 -4.44 -3.89 8.56
CA LEU A 199 -3.82 -2.91 7.67
C LEU A 199 -2.60 -3.48 6.92
N GLY A 200 -1.87 -4.44 7.50
CA GLY A 200 -0.83 -5.16 6.78
C GLY A 200 -1.39 -5.89 5.56
N HIS A 201 -2.52 -6.59 5.72
CA HIS A 201 -3.24 -7.16 4.57
C HIS A 201 -3.67 -6.07 3.59
N ALA A 202 -4.23 -4.97 4.08
CA ALA A 202 -4.69 -3.89 3.22
C ALA A 202 -3.58 -3.30 2.35
N PHE A 203 -2.34 -3.29 2.83
CA PHE A 203 -1.17 -2.81 2.10
C PHE A 203 -0.43 -3.90 1.30
N GLY A 204 -1.07 -5.06 1.16
CA GLY A 204 -0.64 -6.10 0.21
C GLY A 204 -0.01 -7.35 0.82
N LEU A 205 0.17 -7.43 2.14
CA LEU A 205 0.70 -8.63 2.80
C LEU A 205 -0.40 -9.72 2.89
N TRP A 206 -0.84 -10.23 1.72
CA TRP A 206 -1.86 -11.28 1.62
C TRP A 206 -1.27 -12.66 1.90
N GLY A 207 -1.10 -12.95 3.16
CA GLY A 207 -0.53 -14.16 3.74
C GLY A 207 -0.22 -13.91 5.21
N HIS A 208 0.24 -14.92 5.91
CA HIS A 208 0.54 -14.81 7.33
C HIS A 208 1.94 -15.31 7.64
N SER A 209 2.59 -14.65 8.60
CA SER A 209 3.82 -15.13 9.20
C SER A 209 3.55 -16.34 10.10
N ASP A 210 4.55 -17.18 10.24
CA ASP A 210 4.62 -18.31 11.16
C ASP A 210 5.22 -17.95 12.53
N ASP A 211 5.75 -16.72 12.67
CA ASP A 211 6.31 -16.22 13.93
C ASP A 211 5.25 -15.42 14.71
N PRO A 212 4.89 -15.81 15.93
CA PRO A 212 3.89 -15.10 16.74
C PRO A 212 4.34 -13.69 17.18
N GLY A 213 5.61 -13.33 17.02
CA GLY A 213 6.13 -11.99 17.26
C GLY A 213 5.96 -11.01 16.10
N ASP A 214 5.52 -11.48 14.93
CA ASP A 214 5.25 -10.63 13.78
C ASP A 214 3.82 -10.05 13.83
N ALA A 215 3.64 -8.84 13.31
CA ALA A 215 2.31 -8.24 13.19
C ALA A 215 1.38 -9.06 12.29
N MET A 216 1.94 -9.75 11.29
CA MET A 216 1.20 -10.61 10.37
C MET A 216 1.14 -12.08 10.80
N ALA A 217 1.34 -12.38 12.08
CA ALA A 217 1.25 -13.75 12.60
C ALA A 217 -0.14 -14.38 12.33
N ALA A 218 -0.15 -15.63 11.85
CA ALA A 218 -1.40 -16.40 11.68
C ALA A 218 -2.10 -16.67 13.01
N VAL A 219 -1.30 -16.87 14.07
CA VAL A 219 -1.75 -17.05 15.44
C VAL A 219 -1.00 -16.05 16.30
N PRO A 220 -1.69 -15.05 16.85
CA PRO A 220 -1.07 -14.08 17.75
C PRO A 220 -0.42 -14.74 18.96
N GLY A 221 0.70 -14.18 19.41
CA GLY A 221 1.35 -14.58 20.65
C GLY A 221 0.56 -14.15 21.91
N ALA A 222 1.12 -14.45 23.08
CA ALA A 222 0.51 -14.09 24.35
C ALA A 222 0.45 -12.57 24.58
N GLN A 223 1.33 -11.81 23.96
CA GLN A 223 1.36 -10.35 24.04
C GLN A 223 0.97 -9.75 22.69
N PRO A 224 0.16 -8.68 22.68
CA PRO A 224 -0.19 -7.97 21.46
C PRO A 224 1.05 -7.37 20.79
N VAL A 225 1.21 -7.60 19.48
CA VAL A 225 2.24 -6.95 18.67
C VAL A 225 1.73 -5.56 18.28
N LEU A 226 2.47 -4.51 18.67
CA LEU A 226 2.01 -3.12 18.50
C LEU A 226 2.74 -2.37 17.39
N GLU A 227 3.76 -2.97 16.77
CA GLU A 227 4.48 -2.43 15.62
C GLU A 227 4.95 -3.57 14.70
N PRO A 228 5.16 -3.31 13.39
CA PRO A 228 5.68 -4.32 12.49
C PRO A 228 7.09 -4.77 12.93
N SER A 229 7.32 -6.07 12.92
CA SER A 229 8.65 -6.65 13.15
C SER A 229 9.61 -6.31 12.01
N GLU A 230 10.89 -6.64 12.16
CA GLU A 230 11.83 -6.51 11.04
C GLU A 230 11.50 -7.50 9.90
N ARG A 231 10.91 -8.67 10.20
CA ARG A 231 10.44 -9.63 9.20
C ARG A 231 9.24 -9.08 8.42
N ASP A 232 8.28 -8.42 9.10
CA ASP A 232 7.17 -7.73 8.44
C ASP A 232 7.69 -6.64 7.48
N ARG A 233 8.62 -5.81 7.95
CA ARG A 233 9.24 -4.74 7.14
C ARG A 233 10.02 -5.31 5.95
N ALA A 234 10.77 -6.39 6.15
CA ALA A 234 11.53 -7.04 5.08
C ALA A 234 10.60 -7.64 4.01
N THR A 235 9.51 -8.29 4.44
CA THR A 235 8.50 -8.83 3.54
C THR A 235 7.79 -7.73 2.76
N LEU A 236 7.44 -6.61 3.41
CA LEU A 236 6.83 -5.44 2.77
C LEU A 236 7.78 -4.80 1.73
N ARG A 237 9.04 -4.58 2.07
CA ARG A 237 10.05 -4.05 1.12
C ARG A 237 10.19 -4.94 -0.11
N TRP A 238 10.26 -6.26 0.10
CA TRP A 238 10.30 -7.20 -1.00
C TRP A 238 9.04 -7.08 -1.88
N LEU A 239 7.84 -7.07 -1.27
CA LEU A 239 6.57 -6.93 -1.98
C LEU A 239 6.52 -5.66 -2.84
N GLN A 240 6.94 -4.52 -2.27
CA GLN A 240 6.94 -3.23 -2.98
C GLN A 240 7.86 -3.21 -4.20
N ALA A 241 8.89 -4.04 -4.23
CA ALA A 241 9.80 -4.17 -5.36
C ALA A 241 9.29 -5.14 -6.47
N GLN A 242 8.17 -5.85 -6.22
CA GLN A 242 7.69 -6.83 -7.19
C GLN A 242 6.93 -6.17 -8.35
N PRO A 243 6.92 -6.79 -9.56
CA PRO A 243 6.10 -6.32 -10.66
C PRO A 243 4.61 -6.49 -10.34
N SER A 244 3.79 -5.56 -10.80
CA SER A 244 2.32 -5.61 -10.66
C SER A 244 1.67 -4.84 -11.79
N ARG A 245 0.54 -5.34 -12.27
CA ARG A 245 -0.33 -4.60 -13.19
C ARG A 245 -1.42 -3.80 -12.47
N ILE A 246 -1.51 -3.96 -11.14
CA ILE A 246 -2.47 -3.24 -10.31
C ILE A 246 -2.05 -1.78 -10.21
N GLY A 247 -2.97 -0.87 -10.55
CA GLY A 247 -2.71 0.57 -10.59
C GLY A 247 -2.06 1.07 -11.89
N GLU A 248 -1.66 0.17 -12.80
CA GLU A 248 -1.14 0.56 -14.11
C GLU A 248 -2.28 0.78 -15.12
N PRO A 249 -2.14 1.73 -16.06
CA PRO A 249 -3.10 1.89 -17.13
C PRO A 249 -3.25 0.59 -17.94
N LEU A 250 -4.48 0.21 -18.21
CA LEU A 250 -4.79 -0.86 -19.15
C LEU A 250 -4.70 -0.28 -20.56
N GLU A 251 -3.90 -0.91 -21.43
CA GLU A 251 -3.85 -0.51 -22.84
C GLU A 251 -5.20 -0.83 -23.51
N GLU A 252 -5.79 0.15 -24.18
CA GLU A 252 -6.92 -0.10 -25.06
C GLU A 252 -6.43 -0.98 -26.21
N ARG A 253 -7.00 -2.18 -26.36
CA ARG A 253 -6.78 -2.97 -27.57
C ARG A 253 -7.33 -2.16 -28.75
N PRO A 254 -6.53 -1.89 -29.79
CA PRO A 254 -7.06 -1.26 -30.99
C PRO A 254 -8.26 -2.09 -31.50
N ALA A 255 -9.35 -1.41 -31.81
CA ALA A 255 -10.54 -2.05 -32.36
C ALA A 255 -10.10 -2.94 -33.53
N PRO A 256 -10.68 -4.18 -33.68
CA PRO A 256 -10.37 -5.01 -34.82
C PRO A 256 -10.67 -4.21 -36.10
N ALA A 257 -9.69 -4.15 -36.99
CA ALA A 257 -9.86 -3.47 -38.27
C ALA A 257 -11.13 -3.99 -38.92
N PRO A 258 -12.01 -3.11 -39.48
CA PRO A 258 -13.19 -3.56 -40.15
C PRO A 258 -12.78 -4.53 -41.26
N GLY A 259 -13.32 -5.76 -41.18
CA GLY A 259 -13.02 -6.82 -42.13
C GLY A 259 -13.30 -6.32 -43.54
N ARG A 260 -12.33 -6.49 -44.43
CA ARG A 260 -12.48 -6.24 -45.87
C ARG A 260 -13.33 -7.32 -46.51
#